data_b68f02fd034ca81fc04aa2e61472f144
#
_entry.id   b68f02fd034ca81fc04aa2e61472f144
#
_cell.length_a   1.000
_cell.length_b   1.000
_cell.length_c   1.000
_cell.angle_alpha   90.00
_cell.angle_beta   90.00
_cell.angle_gamma   90.00
#
_symmetry.space_group_name_H-M   'P 1'
#
loop_
_entity.id
_entity.type
_entity.pdbx_description
1 polymer ?
#
loop_
_entity_poly.entity_id
_entity_poly.type
_entity_poly.pdbx_seq_one_letter_code
_entity_poly.pdbx_strand_id
1 'polypeptide(L)'
;MMEQDFQRVALIGLLLAILLIKPLNALLLGEMYAANLGIRIKRTRIAILLCTGVLTATTTAFCGPISFVGLAVPHIARLMLGSSNHKMLVPVTMLTGSCVALLCNMLMVVPGSNTILPLNAVTPMLGAPVIIYVIVNRKNIQYFN
;
A
#
# COMPACT_ATOMS: atom_id res chain seq x y z
N MET A 1 -23.39 -0.50 -13.18
CA MET A 1 -23.77 -0.64 -11.77
C MET A 1 -22.57 -1.02 -10.91
N MET A 2 -21.92 -2.16 -11.10
CA MET A 2 -20.77 -2.61 -10.29
C MET A 2 -19.57 -1.65 -10.29
N GLU A 3 -19.28 -1.00 -11.39
CA GLU A 3 -18.14 -0.08 -11.52
C GLU A 3 -18.34 1.23 -10.71
N GLN A 4 -19.57 1.72 -10.65
CA GLN A 4 -19.91 2.90 -9.84
C GLN A 4 -19.85 2.61 -8.34
N ASP A 5 -20.24 1.42 -7.92
CA ASP A 5 -20.18 1.01 -6.51
C ASP A 5 -18.73 0.81 -6.07
N PHE A 6 -17.88 0.26 -6.94
CA PHE A 6 -16.44 0.18 -6.70
C PHE A 6 -15.82 1.56 -6.49
N GLN A 7 -16.10 2.51 -7.40
CA GLN A 7 -15.59 3.87 -7.29
C GLN A 7 -16.02 4.57 -6.00
N ARG A 8 -17.28 4.40 -5.60
CA ARG A 8 -17.83 5.00 -4.36
C ARG A 8 -17.15 4.42 -3.12
N VAL A 9 -17.01 3.10 -3.04
CA VAL A 9 -16.37 2.43 -1.90
C VAL A 9 -14.88 2.79 -1.84
N ALA A 10 -14.19 2.81 -2.97
CA ALA A 10 -12.79 3.20 -3.06
C ALA A 10 -12.57 4.66 -2.64
N LEU A 11 -13.42 5.59 -3.08
CA LEU A 11 -13.37 7.00 -2.68
C LEU A 11 -13.63 7.19 -1.18
N ILE A 12 -14.64 6.54 -0.64
CA ILE A 12 -14.94 6.60 0.80
C ILE A 12 -13.77 6.04 1.62
N GLY A 13 -13.23 4.90 1.22
CA GLY A 13 -12.07 4.29 1.87
C GLY A 13 -10.84 5.18 1.81
N LEU A 14 -10.61 5.85 0.68
CA LEU A 14 -9.50 6.78 0.50
C LEU A 14 -9.65 8.02 1.38
N LEU A 15 -10.85 8.59 1.47
CA LEU A 15 -11.15 9.71 2.35
C LEU A 15 -10.93 9.35 3.82
N LEU A 16 -11.38 8.16 4.24
CA LEU A 16 -11.12 7.65 5.58
C LEU A 16 -9.62 7.44 5.84
N ALA A 17 -8.87 6.94 4.87
CA ALA A 17 -7.43 6.80 4.97
C ALA A 17 -6.72 8.14 5.17
N ILE A 18 -7.15 9.18 4.46
CA ILE A 18 -6.62 10.56 4.62
C ILE A 18 -6.90 11.11 6.02
N LEU A 19 -8.09 10.87 6.57
CA LEU A 19 -8.44 11.30 7.94
C LEU A 19 -7.59 10.58 9.00
N LEU A 20 -7.17 9.35 8.73
CA LEU A 20 -6.34 8.55 9.62
C LEU A 20 -4.84 8.90 9.57
N ILE A 21 -4.40 9.75 8.64
CA ILE A 21 -2.98 10.16 8.51
C ILE A 21 -2.45 10.81 9.79
N LYS A 22 -3.24 11.70 10.42
CA LYS A 22 -2.82 12.38 11.66
C LYS A 22 -2.57 11.40 12.81
N PRO A 23 -3.53 10.52 13.17
CA PRO A 23 -3.30 9.55 14.24
C PRO A 23 -2.23 8.52 13.89
N LEU A 24 -2.07 8.15 12.61
CA LEU A 24 -0.98 7.27 12.16
C LEU A 24 0.40 7.89 12.39
N ASN A 25 0.58 9.18 12.07
CA ASN A 25 1.84 9.88 12.30
C ASN A 25 2.16 10.00 13.80
N ALA A 26 1.15 10.20 14.64
CA ALA A 26 1.37 10.23 16.09
C ALA A 26 1.77 8.85 16.64
N LEU A 27 1.19 7.76 16.11
CA LEU A 27 1.58 6.39 16.47
C LEU A 27 3.00 6.02 16.06
N LEU A 28 3.57 6.66 15.02
CA LEU A 28 4.98 6.48 14.64
C LEU A 28 5.95 6.94 15.72
N LEU A 29 5.57 7.96 16.51
CA LEU A 29 6.35 8.50 17.60
C LEU A 29 6.26 7.65 18.88
N GLY A 30 5.42 6.63 18.85
CA GLY A 30 5.19 5.71 19.98
C GLY A 30 3.80 5.84 20.61
N GLU A 31 3.32 4.74 21.17
CA GLU A 31 1.97 4.67 21.74
C GLU A 31 1.80 5.60 22.94
N MET A 32 2.83 5.73 23.79
CA MET A 32 2.79 6.63 24.95
C MET A 32 2.68 8.10 24.52
N TYR A 33 3.42 8.49 23.48
CA TYR A 33 3.35 9.83 22.93
C TYR A 33 1.97 10.13 22.31
N ALA A 34 1.44 9.20 21.54
CA ALA A 34 0.10 9.31 20.97
C ALA A 34 -1.00 9.41 22.05
N ALA A 35 -0.87 8.67 23.14
CA ALA A 35 -1.79 8.73 24.29
C ALA A 35 -1.76 10.11 24.95
N ASN A 36 -0.58 10.70 25.14
CA ASN A 36 -0.42 12.04 25.73
C ASN A 36 -1.03 13.14 24.85
N LEU A 37 -1.10 12.93 23.51
CA LEU A 37 -1.82 13.80 22.57
C LEU A 37 -3.34 13.58 22.57
N GLY A 38 -3.86 12.74 23.48
CA GLY A 38 -5.29 12.47 23.59
C GLY A 38 -5.84 11.48 22.54
N ILE A 39 -4.97 10.79 21.80
CA ILE A 39 -5.38 9.83 20.79
C ILE A 39 -5.79 8.51 21.47
N ARG A 40 -7.02 8.07 21.20
CA ARG A 40 -7.53 6.79 21.69
C ARG A 40 -6.98 5.64 20.84
N ILE A 41 -5.82 5.10 21.25
CA ILE A 41 -5.05 4.08 20.52
C ILE A 41 -5.92 2.91 20.04
N LYS A 42 -6.76 2.33 20.93
CA LYS A 42 -7.66 1.22 20.58
C LYS A 42 -8.62 1.57 19.43
N ARG A 43 -9.27 2.75 19.52
CA ARG A 43 -10.23 3.19 18.47
C ARG A 43 -9.53 3.46 17.15
N THR A 44 -8.38 4.10 17.20
CA THR A 44 -7.57 4.36 16.01
C THR A 44 -7.12 3.06 15.34
N ARG A 45 -6.66 2.08 16.12
CA ARG A 45 -6.26 0.77 15.61
C ARG A 45 -7.42 0.03 14.95
N ILE A 46 -8.59 0.02 15.56
CA ILE A 46 -9.80 -0.59 14.97
C ILE A 46 -10.21 0.14 13.69
N ALA A 47 -10.21 1.47 13.69
CA ALA A 47 -10.55 2.27 12.50
C ALA A 47 -9.58 1.99 11.33
N ILE A 48 -8.27 1.87 11.60
CA ILE A 48 -7.27 1.51 10.57
C ILE A 48 -7.56 0.12 10.02
N LEU A 49 -7.78 -0.87 10.88
CA LEU A 49 -8.05 -2.26 10.48
C LEU A 49 -9.33 -2.36 9.64
N LEU A 50 -10.39 -1.67 10.02
CA LEU A 50 -11.64 -1.64 9.26
C LEU A 50 -11.46 -0.95 7.90
N CYS A 51 -10.80 0.20 7.87
CA CYS A 51 -10.55 0.94 6.63
C CYS A 51 -9.69 0.12 5.65
N THR A 52 -8.59 -0.44 6.12
CA THR A 52 -7.70 -1.27 5.30
C THR A 52 -8.39 -2.56 4.88
N GLY A 53 -9.16 -3.19 5.75
CA GLY A 53 -9.93 -4.41 5.45
C GLY A 53 -10.96 -4.19 4.34
N VAL A 54 -11.74 -3.12 4.42
CA VAL A 54 -12.73 -2.76 3.39
C VAL A 54 -12.06 -2.45 2.06
N LEU A 55 -11.00 -1.64 2.05
CA LEU A 55 -10.25 -1.32 0.83
C LEU A 55 -9.64 -2.57 0.18
N THR A 56 -9.02 -3.43 0.99
CA THR A 56 -8.42 -4.68 0.50
C THR A 56 -9.49 -5.63 -0.03
N ALA A 57 -10.59 -5.81 0.69
CA ALA A 57 -11.69 -6.67 0.27
C ALA A 57 -12.30 -6.20 -1.07
N THR A 58 -12.52 -4.88 -1.21
CA THR A 58 -13.05 -4.28 -2.43
C THR A 58 -12.09 -4.50 -3.59
N THR A 59 -10.80 -4.20 -3.41
CA THR A 59 -9.78 -4.38 -4.45
C THR A 59 -9.67 -5.85 -4.85
N THR A 60 -9.65 -6.77 -3.89
CA THR A 60 -9.56 -8.21 -4.16
C THR A 60 -10.80 -8.75 -4.87
N ALA A 61 -11.98 -8.25 -4.55
CA ALA A 61 -13.23 -8.67 -5.19
C ALA A 61 -13.28 -8.29 -6.68
N PHE A 62 -12.72 -7.15 -7.06
CA PHE A 62 -12.77 -6.64 -8.44
C PHE A 62 -11.52 -6.98 -9.27
N CYS A 63 -10.34 -6.93 -8.67
CA CYS A 63 -9.06 -7.13 -9.37
C CYS A 63 -8.45 -8.51 -9.13
N GLY A 64 -9.05 -9.33 -8.27
CA GLY A 64 -8.48 -10.59 -7.81
C GLY A 64 -7.40 -10.40 -6.72
N PRO A 65 -6.86 -11.48 -6.17
CA PRO A 65 -5.88 -11.43 -5.08
C PRO A 65 -4.54 -10.88 -5.57
N ILE A 66 -4.31 -9.59 -5.37
CA ILE A 66 -3.05 -8.90 -5.70
C ILE A 66 -2.16 -8.92 -4.45
N SER A 67 -1.35 -9.99 -4.31
CA SER A 67 -0.68 -10.28 -3.05
C SER A 67 0.55 -9.40 -2.80
N PHE A 68 1.47 -9.27 -3.74
CA PHE A 68 2.78 -8.65 -3.50
C PHE A 68 2.82 -7.14 -3.67
N VAL A 69 1.90 -6.55 -4.42
CA VAL A 69 1.86 -5.10 -4.68
C VAL A 69 1.65 -4.32 -3.39
N GLY A 70 0.75 -4.80 -2.52
CA GLY A 70 0.48 -4.17 -1.22
C GLY A 70 1.68 -4.11 -0.27
N LEU A 71 2.64 -5.01 -0.42
CA LEU A 71 3.88 -5.02 0.36
C LEU A 71 5.02 -4.26 -0.35
N ALA A 72 5.20 -4.48 -1.63
CA ALA A 72 6.30 -3.91 -2.40
C ALA A 72 6.16 -2.39 -2.57
N VAL A 73 4.97 -1.91 -2.93
CA VAL A 73 4.74 -0.50 -3.25
C VAL A 73 5.02 0.45 -2.08
N PRO A 74 4.51 0.23 -0.85
CA PRO A 74 4.84 1.12 0.26
C PRO A 74 6.31 1.06 0.66
N HIS A 75 6.99 -0.08 0.43
CA HIS A 75 8.43 -0.16 0.67
C HIS A 75 9.23 0.64 -0.35
N ILE A 76 8.89 0.55 -1.63
CA ILE A 76 9.49 1.37 -2.69
C ILE A 76 9.27 2.86 -2.38
N ALA A 77 8.04 3.25 -2.03
CA ALA A 77 7.70 4.62 -1.70
C ALA A 77 8.52 5.16 -0.51
N ARG A 78 8.73 4.36 0.54
CA ARG A 78 9.59 4.72 1.68
C ARG A 78 11.05 4.88 1.30
N LEU A 79 11.57 4.01 0.43
CA LEU A 79 12.94 4.10 -0.07
C LEU A 79 13.15 5.38 -0.89
N MET A 80 12.18 5.73 -1.73
CA MET A 80 12.24 6.95 -2.56
C MET A 80 12.15 8.23 -1.72
N LEU A 81 11.33 8.22 -0.69
CA LEU A 81 11.11 9.40 0.17
C LEU A 81 12.18 9.58 1.26
N GLY A 82 12.83 8.50 1.70
CA GLY A 82 13.72 8.52 2.87
C GLY A 82 13.01 8.97 4.16
N SER A 83 11.67 9.00 4.18
CA SER A 83 10.86 9.50 5.29
C SER A 83 9.68 8.58 5.57
N SER A 84 9.34 8.45 6.85
CA SER A 84 8.17 7.67 7.30
C SER A 84 6.91 8.53 7.51
N ASN A 85 6.94 9.81 7.14
CA ASN A 85 5.80 10.70 7.31
C ASN A 85 4.65 10.31 6.39
N HIS A 86 3.52 9.89 6.96
CA HIS A 86 2.35 9.42 6.20
C HIS A 86 1.73 10.48 5.30
N LYS A 87 1.90 11.78 5.59
CA LYS A 87 1.40 12.86 4.74
C LYS A 87 2.03 12.85 3.34
N MET A 88 3.34 12.54 3.27
CA MET A 88 4.05 12.41 2.00
C MET A 88 4.03 10.98 1.47
N LEU A 89 4.01 10.00 2.38
CA LEU A 89 4.05 8.59 2.02
C LEU A 89 2.78 8.16 1.27
N VAL A 90 1.59 8.61 1.70
CA VAL A 90 0.32 8.21 1.08
C VAL A 90 0.25 8.63 -0.40
N PRO A 91 0.44 9.89 -0.80
CA PRO A 91 0.38 10.28 -2.21
C PRO A 91 1.47 9.61 -3.06
N VAL A 92 2.68 9.47 -2.53
CA VAL A 92 3.77 8.78 -3.25
C VAL A 92 3.47 7.29 -3.40
N THR A 93 2.92 6.64 -2.39
CA THR A 93 2.50 5.23 -2.49
C THR A 93 1.40 5.05 -3.55
N MET A 94 0.45 5.98 -3.63
CA MET A 94 -0.60 5.94 -4.67
C MET A 94 -0.02 6.07 -6.07
N LEU A 95 0.89 7.04 -6.29
CA LEU A 95 1.55 7.22 -7.58
C LEU A 95 2.43 6.02 -7.95
N THR A 96 3.22 5.53 -7.02
CA THR A 96 4.07 4.35 -7.23
C THR A 96 3.22 3.12 -7.51
N GLY A 97 2.12 2.93 -6.77
CA GLY A 97 1.18 1.83 -6.98
C GLY A 97 0.53 1.85 -8.35
N SER A 98 0.11 3.02 -8.84
CA SER A 98 -0.46 3.15 -10.18
C SER A 98 0.58 2.87 -11.28
N CYS A 99 1.82 3.34 -11.12
CA CYS A 99 2.91 3.02 -12.05
C CYS A 99 3.21 1.51 -12.10
N VAL A 100 3.29 0.85 -10.94
CA VAL A 100 3.52 -0.59 -10.86
C VAL A 100 2.36 -1.37 -11.48
N ALA A 101 1.11 -0.95 -11.23
CA ALA A 101 -0.07 -1.59 -11.82
C ALA A 101 -0.09 -1.48 -13.35
N LEU A 102 0.27 -0.31 -13.90
CA LEU A 102 0.39 -0.10 -15.34
C LEU A 102 1.50 -0.96 -15.95
N LEU A 103 2.67 -1.03 -15.30
CA LEU A 103 3.77 -1.91 -15.74
C LEU A 103 3.35 -3.37 -15.74
N CYS A 104 2.68 -3.84 -14.69
CA CYS A 104 2.14 -5.19 -14.63
C CYS A 104 1.16 -5.45 -15.79
N ASN A 105 0.28 -4.49 -16.06
CA ASN A 105 -0.69 -4.61 -17.14
C ASN A 105 -0.02 -4.69 -18.52
N MET A 106 1.01 -3.90 -18.76
CA MET A 106 1.80 -3.97 -20.00
C MET A 106 2.50 -5.33 -20.16
N LEU A 107 3.00 -5.90 -19.07
CA LEU A 107 3.66 -7.21 -19.07
C LEU A 107 2.69 -8.39 -19.25
N MET A 108 1.41 -8.21 -18.92
CA MET A 108 0.38 -9.24 -19.17
C MET A 108 0.13 -9.46 -20.65
N VAL A 109 0.27 -8.42 -21.47
CA VAL A 109 0.11 -8.49 -22.92
C VAL A 109 1.47 -8.80 -23.51
N VAL A 110 1.79 -10.08 -23.67
CA VAL A 110 3.02 -10.51 -24.36
C VAL A 110 2.87 -10.24 -25.85
N PRO A 111 3.70 -9.37 -26.47
CA PRO A 111 3.64 -9.12 -27.89
C PRO A 111 3.96 -10.41 -28.67
N GLY A 112 2.98 -10.90 -29.44
CA GLY A 112 3.16 -12.09 -30.29
C GLY A 112 2.52 -13.38 -29.76
N SER A 113 1.88 -13.40 -28.60
CA SER A 113 1.08 -14.53 -28.12
C SER A 113 -0.34 -14.08 -27.82
N ASN A 114 -1.33 -14.88 -28.25
CA ASN A 114 -2.74 -14.67 -27.89
C ASN A 114 -3.08 -15.11 -26.44
N THR A 115 -2.07 -15.33 -25.63
CA THR A 115 -2.20 -15.76 -24.22
C THR A 115 -2.06 -14.55 -23.30
N ILE A 116 -3.11 -14.27 -22.55
CA ILE A 116 -3.11 -13.27 -21.47
C ILE A 116 -2.65 -13.97 -20.19
N LEU A 117 -1.50 -13.57 -19.68
CA LEU A 117 -1.01 -14.07 -18.39
C LEU A 117 -1.89 -13.53 -17.26
N PRO A 118 -2.30 -14.36 -16.29
CA PRO A 118 -3.07 -13.87 -15.15
C PRO A 118 -2.23 -12.90 -14.30
N LEU A 119 -2.84 -11.80 -13.89
CA LEU A 119 -2.20 -10.74 -13.07
C LEU A 119 -1.50 -11.32 -11.83
N ASN A 120 -2.09 -12.35 -11.24
CA ASN A 120 -1.58 -13.06 -10.08
C ASN A 120 -0.24 -13.78 -10.30
N ALA A 121 0.13 -14.07 -11.54
CA ALA A 121 1.42 -14.66 -11.87
C ALA A 121 2.50 -13.59 -12.08
N VAL A 122 2.13 -12.44 -12.64
CA VAL A 122 3.06 -11.34 -12.97
C VAL A 122 3.44 -10.53 -11.74
N THR A 123 2.49 -10.25 -10.84
CA THR A 123 2.73 -9.44 -9.63
C THR A 123 3.77 -10.04 -8.67
N PRO A 124 3.79 -11.35 -8.36
CA PRO A 124 4.85 -11.93 -7.54
C PRO A 124 6.22 -11.91 -8.20
N MET A 125 6.29 -12.08 -9.51
CA MET A 125 7.56 -12.04 -10.25
C MET A 125 8.24 -10.66 -10.16
N LEU A 126 7.47 -9.60 -10.14
CA LEU A 126 7.99 -8.24 -9.95
C LEU A 126 8.16 -7.88 -8.48
N GLY A 127 7.26 -8.33 -7.61
CA GLY A 127 7.28 -8.00 -6.20
C GLY A 127 8.37 -8.72 -5.41
N ALA A 128 8.66 -9.98 -5.72
CA ALA A 128 9.65 -10.77 -4.99
C ALA A 128 11.07 -10.17 -5.04
N PRO A 129 11.65 -9.81 -6.20
CA PRO A 129 12.98 -9.21 -6.25
C PRO A 129 13.06 -7.87 -5.51
N VAL A 130 11.99 -7.07 -5.54
CA VAL A 130 11.91 -5.80 -4.82
C VAL A 130 11.93 -6.04 -3.31
N ILE A 131 11.16 -7.00 -2.81
CA ILE A 131 11.12 -7.32 -1.38
C ILE A 131 12.48 -7.87 -0.92
N ILE A 132 13.11 -8.75 -1.68
CA ILE A 132 14.44 -9.29 -1.39
C ILE A 132 15.45 -8.13 -1.31
N TYR A 133 15.45 -7.24 -2.29
CA TYR A 133 16.32 -6.06 -2.30
C TYR A 133 16.13 -5.18 -1.06
N VAL A 134 14.88 -4.92 -0.67
CA VAL A 134 14.55 -4.12 0.51
C VAL A 134 15.03 -4.80 1.80
N ILE A 135 14.84 -6.12 1.94
CA ILE A 135 15.26 -6.87 3.13
C ILE A 135 16.79 -6.88 3.25
N VAL A 136 17.49 -7.10 2.15
CA VAL A 136 18.95 -7.12 2.13
C VAL A 136 19.52 -5.73 2.44
N ASN A 137 18.93 -4.69 1.89
CA ASN A 137 19.41 -3.32 2.06
C ASN A 137 19.05 -2.72 3.44
N ARG A 138 18.03 -3.26 4.13
CA ARG A 138 17.70 -2.85 5.51
C ARG A 138 18.82 -3.16 6.50
N LYS A 139 19.61 -4.20 6.28
CA LYS A 139 20.75 -4.52 7.12
C LYS A 139 21.82 -3.42 7.14
N ASN A 140 21.96 -2.68 6.06
CA ASN A 140 22.96 -1.61 5.97
C ASN A 140 22.52 -0.30 6.66
N ILE A 141 21.25 -0.10 6.91
CA ILE A 141 20.73 1.14 7.52
C ILE A 141 20.73 1.05 9.06
N GLN A 142 20.71 -0.14 9.64
CA GLN A 142 20.71 -0.33 11.11
C GLN A 142 22.09 -0.21 11.75
N TYR A 143 23.18 -0.15 10.99
CA TYR A 143 24.54 0.00 11.55
C TYR A 143 25.00 1.45 11.71
N PHE A 144 24.15 2.44 11.42
CA PHE A 144 24.48 3.87 11.53
C PHE A 144 23.71 4.60 12.65
N ASN A 145 23.28 3.89 13.70
CA ASN A 145 22.70 4.54 14.87
C ASN A 145 23.33 4.02 16.15
#